data_18911d31d2b7eb43f69a745fa1ba87ac
#
_entry.id   18911d31d2b7eb43f69a745fa1ba87ac
#
_cell.length_a   1.000
_cell.length_b   1.000
_cell.length_c   1.000
_cell.angle_alpha   90.00
_cell.angle_beta   90.00
_cell.angle_gamma   90.00
#
_symmetry.space_group_name_H-M   'P 1'
#
loop_
_entity.id
_entity.type
_entity.pdbx_description
1 polymer ?
#
loop_
_entity_poly.entity_id
_entity_poly.type
_entity_poly.pdbx_seq_one_letter_code
_entity_poly.pdbx_strand_id
1 'polypeptide(L)'
;FRLEMRTLFFLFFLSLATLTSSFKILVYNSKFGQSNGHFMGTIADILAEAGHNVTSLIPIIDPSFRDNTEKSHKIYIEQTEKTKKMTSFLNSDATNWFEASSFDFLTPFLVGSPYSDRFALQCEGLLK
;
A
#
# COMPACT_ATOMS: atom_id res chain seq x y z
N PHE A 1 43.36 -7.29 -34.23
CA PHE A 1 43.33 -6.88 -32.83
C PHE A 1 42.24 -5.84 -32.53
N ARG A 2 42.13 -4.78 -33.33
CA ARG A 2 41.11 -3.73 -33.11
C ARG A 2 39.67 -4.19 -33.38
N LEU A 3 39.46 -5.08 -34.32
CA LEU A 3 38.12 -5.59 -34.65
C LEU A 3 37.60 -6.51 -33.55
N GLU A 4 38.44 -7.37 -33.03
CA GLU A 4 38.08 -8.31 -31.94
C GLU A 4 37.78 -7.59 -30.63
N MET A 5 38.50 -6.51 -30.31
CA MET A 5 38.19 -5.69 -29.12
C MET A 5 36.84 -4.98 -29.23
N ARG A 6 36.45 -4.52 -30.41
CA ARG A 6 35.14 -3.88 -30.63
C ARG A 6 34.01 -4.89 -30.52
N THR A 7 34.16 -6.11 -31.02
CA THR A 7 33.17 -7.18 -30.89
C THR A 7 33.03 -7.65 -29.42
N LEU A 8 34.10 -7.81 -28.69
CA LEU A 8 34.08 -8.11 -27.25
C LEU A 8 33.38 -6.99 -26.44
N PHE A 9 33.64 -5.75 -26.74
CA PHE A 9 32.98 -4.60 -26.10
C PHE A 9 31.47 -4.58 -26.42
N PHE A 10 31.09 -4.88 -27.64
CA PHE A 10 29.68 -4.95 -28.06
C PHE A 10 28.95 -6.11 -27.39
N LEU A 11 29.56 -7.27 -27.30
CA LEU A 11 29.00 -8.45 -26.60
C LEU A 11 28.88 -8.21 -25.10
N PHE A 12 29.86 -7.51 -24.49
CA PHE A 12 29.80 -7.13 -23.09
C PHE A 12 28.66 -6.14 -22.82
N PHE A 13 28.48 -5.11 -23.65
CA PHE A 13 27.34 -4.18 -23.55
C PHE A 13 26.01 -4.87 -23.79
N LEU A 14 25.92 -5.81 -24.75
CA LEU A 14 24.71 -6.57 -25.02
C LEU A 14 24.35 -7.48 -23.85
N SER A 15 25.32 -8.07 -23.17
CA SER A 15 25.09 -8.89 -21.97
C SER A 15 24.61 -8.06 -20.76
N LEU A 16 25.06 -6.81 -20.62
CA LEU A 16 24.56 -5.91 -19.58
C LEU A 16 23.11 -5.50 -19.82
N ALA A 17 22.69 -5.33 -21.06
CA ALA A 17 21.33 -4.93 -21.43
C ALA A 17 20.26 -5.99 -21.11
N THR A 18 20.64 -7.26 -20.98
CA THR A 18 19.72 -8.36 -20.66
C THR A 18 19.44 -8.53 -19.17
N LEU A 19 20.14 -7.81 -18.30
CA LEU A 19 20.02 -7.98 -16.83
C LEU A 19 18.95 -7.04 -16.20
N THR A 20 18.34 -6.17 -16.96
CA THR A 20 17.33 -5.23 -16.43
C THR A 20 15.92 -5.73 -16.73
N SER A 21 15.37 -6.60 -15.88
CA SER A 21 13.94 -6.92 -15.92
C SER A 21 13.19 -5.97 -14.98
N SER A 22 12.41 -5.05 -15.56
CA SER A 22 11.51 -4.19 -14.82
C SER A 22 10.10 -4.78 -14.83
N PHE A 23 9.51 -4.93 -13.65
CA PHE A 23 8.14 -5.41 -13.49
C PHE A 23 7.19 -4.25 -13.22
N LYS A 24 5.92 -4.39 -13.62
CA LYS A 24 4.83 -3.53 -13.18
C LYS A 24 4.23 -4.12 -11.91
N ILE A 25 4.32 -3.39 -10.81
CA ILE A 25 3.92 -3.86 -9.49
C ILE A 25 2.84 -2.92 -8.95
N LEU A 26 1.73 -3.50 -8.49
CA LEU A 26 0.69 -2.78 -7.78
C LEU A 26 0.82 -3.08 -6.28
N VAL A 27 1.00 -2.04 -5.47
CA VAL A 27 1.03 -2.12 -4.01
C VAL A 27 -0.26 -1.52 -3.46
N TYR A 28 -1.04 -2.33 -2.77
CA TYR A 28 -2.23 -1.86 -2.06
C TYR A 28 -1.82 -1.37 -0.68
N ASN A 29 -1.92 -0.05 -0.46
CA ASN A 29 -1.51 0.60 0.77
C ASN A 29 -2.66 1.40 1.37
N SER A 30 -3.52 0.74 2.17
CA SER A 30 -4.66 1.41 2.78
C SER A 30 -4.23 2.42 3.85
N LYS A 31 -4.77 3.64 3.78
CA LYS A 31 -4.62 4.66 4.82
C LYS A 31 -5.52 4.36 6.02
N PHE A 32 -5.21 3.28 6.74
CA PHE A 32 -5.97 2.81 7.90
C PHE A 32 -5.19 2.93 9.20
N GLY A 33 -3.87 2.80 9.18
CA GLY A 33 -3.00 2.91 10.34
C GLY A 33 -1.62 3.36 9.92
N GLN A 34 -0.98 4.18 10.72
CA GLN A 34 0.31 4.79 10.36
C GLN A 34 1.40 3.74 10.17
N SER A 35 1.44 2.72 11.03
CA SER A 35 2.43 1.63 10.92
C SER A 35 2.27 0.81 9.64
N ASN A 36 1.04 0.47 9.27
CA ASN A 36 0.74 -0.25 8.03
C ASN A 36 1.09 0.60 6.80
N GLY A 37 0.67 1.88 6.82
CA GLY A 37 0.99 2.83 5.76
C GLY A 37 2.49 3.01 5.55
N HIS A 38 3.25 3.10 6.64
CA HIS A 38 4.71 3.20 6.59
C HIS A 38 5.36 1.92 6.05
N PHE A 39 4.94 0.76 6.53
CA PHE A 39 5.48 -0.53 6.09
C PHE A 39 5.26 -0.76 4.59
N MET A 40 4.02 -0.62 4.13
CA MET A 40 3.67 -0.81 2.72
C MET A 40 4.29 0.26 1.81
N GLY A 41 4.39 1.50 2.30
CA GLY A 41 5.07 2.58 1.59
C GLY A 41 6.56 2.32 1.42
N THR A 42 7.23 1.82 2.45
CA THR A 42 8.65 1.44 2.38
C THR A 42 8.88 0.31 1.38
N ILE A 43 8.02 -0.70 1.35
CA ILE A 43 8.09 -1.78 0.34
C ILE A 43 7.95 -1.22 -1.06
N ALA A 44 6.98 -0.33 -1.29
CA ALA A 44 6.77 0.29 -2.59
C ALA A 44 7.98 1.09 -3.05
N ASP A 45 8.61 1.82 -2.15
CA ASP A 45 9.79 2.65 -2.45
C ASP A 45 11.03 1.80 -2.74
N ILE A 46 11.26 0.72 -1.98
CA ILE A 46 12.36 -0.23 -2.24
C ILE A 46 12.21 -0.87 -3.62
N LEU A 47 10.99 -1.28 -3.99
CA LEU A 47 10.74 -1.87 -5.29
C LEU A 47 10.92 -0.86 -6.44
N ALA A 48 10.54 0.41 -6.21
CA ALA A 48 10.76 1.48 -7.18
C ALA A 48 12.26 1.80 -7.33
N GLU A 49 13.02 1.80 -6.22
CA GLU A 49 14.48 1.95 -6.23
C GLU A 49 15.18 0.82 -6.98
N ALA A 50 14.64 -0.39 -6.90
CA ALA A 50 15.16 -1.53 -7.65
C ALA A 50 14.89 -1.44 -9.17
N GLY A 51 14.25 -0.36 -9.63
CA GLY A 51 14.00 -0.10 -11.06
C GLY A 51 12.69 -0.70 -11.57
N HIS A 52 11.78 -1.08 -10.66
CA HIS A 52 10.45 -1.56 -11.06
C HIS A 52 9.46 -0.40 -11.24
N ASN A 53 8.47 -0.59 -12.11
CA ASN A 53 7.37 0.36 -12.25
C ASN A 53 6.30 0.07 -11.19
N VAL A 54 6.36 0.83 -10.08
CA VAL A 54 5.51 0.59 -8.90
C VAL A 54 4.39 1.62 -8.86
N THR A 55 3.15 1.13 -8.75
CA THR A 55 1.98 1.94 -8.49
C THR A 55 1.42 1.61 -7.12
N SER A 56 1.30 2.62 -6.25
CA SER A 56 0.68 2.50 -4.94
C SER A 56 -0.79 2.92 -5.01
N LEU A 57 -1.69 1.97 -4.79
CA LEU A 57 -3.11 2.21 -4.67
C LEU A 57 -3.45 2.49 -3.21
N ILE A 58 -3.91 3.72 -2.92
CA ILE A 58 -4.03 4.26 -1.57
C ILE A 58 -5.49 4.63 -1.27
N PRO A 59 -6.32 3.68 -0.81
CA PRO A 59 -7.66 4.01 -0.32
C PRO A 59 -7.56 4.81 0.97
N ILE A 60 -8.19 5.98 0.97
CA ILE A 60 -8.23 6.85 2.13
C ILE A 60 -9.34 6.34 3.06
N ILE A 61 -8.97 5.65 4.13
CA ILE A 61 -9.88 5.22 5.18
C ILE A 61 -9.89 6.27 6.29
N ASP A 62 -8.73 6.70 6.74
CA ASP A 62 -8.58 7.81 7.68
C ASP A 62 -7.68 8.89 7.06
N PRO A 63 -8.21 10.09 6.80
CA PRO A 63 -7.44 11.19 6.20
C PRO A 63 -6.35 11.76 7.13
N SER A 64 -6.40 11.49 8.43
CA SER A 64 -5.42 11.98 9.40
C SER A 64 -4.06 11.30 9.25
N PHE A 65 -4.01 10.07 8.72
CA PHE A 65 -2.75 9.37 8.52
C PHE A 65 -2.02 9.87 7.28
N ARG A 66 -0.71 10.09 7.42
CA ARG A 66 0.17 10.43 6.30
C ARG A 66 0.58 9.18 5.54
N ASP A 67 0.63 9.28 4.22
CA ASP A 67 1.33 8.26 3.45
C ASP A 67 2.84 8.55 3.48
N ASN A 68 3.65 7.48 3.49
CA ASN A 68 5.09 7.57 3.59
C ASN A 68 5.79 7.00 2.35
N THR A 69 5.09 6.86 1.23
CA THR A 69 5.72 6.46 -0.03
C THR A 69 6.09 7.72 -0.83
N GLU A 70 7.30 7.78 -1.36
CA GLU A 70 7.83 8.94 -2.07
C GLU A 70 8.16 8.64 -3.54
N LYS A 71 8.51 7.39 -3.87
CA LYS A 71 9.08 6.99 -5.16
C LYS A 71 8.10 6.27 -6.08
N SER A 72 7.04 5.68 -5.53
CA SER A 72 6.03 5.01 -6.34
C SER A 72 5.01 5.98 -6.92
N HIS A 73 4.40 5.62 -8.05
CA HIS A 73 3.24 6.35 -8.58
C HIS A 73 2.04 6.13 -7.66
N LYS A 74 1.37 7.22 -7.23
CA LYS A 74 0.29 7.17 -6.25
C LYS A 74 -1.06 7.35 -6.92
N ILE A 75 -2.00 6.46 -6.59
CA ILE A 75 -3.41 6.58 -6.95
C ILE A 75 -4.21 6.59 -5.64
N TYR A 76 -4.83 7.73 -5.35
CA TYR A 76 -5.69 7.88 -4.18
C TYR A 76 -7.13 7.55 -4.54
N ILE A 77 -7.79 6.81 -3.64
CA ILE A 77 -9.21 6.53 -3.73
C ILE A 77 -9.89 7.23 -2.56
N GLU A 78 -10.75 8.17 -2.91
CA GLU A 78 -11.45 8.96 -1.91
C GLU A 78 -12.50 8.12 -1.17
N GLN A 79 -12.81 8.56 0.05
CA GLN A 79 -13.86 7.96 0.86
C GLN A 79 -15.23 8.21 0.23
N THR A 80 -16.06 7.17 0.19
CA THR A 80 -17.49 7.32 -0.08
C THR A 80 -18.20 7.91 1.15
N GLU A 81 -19.39 8.49 0.97
CA GLU A 81 -20.18 9.01 2.09
C GLU A 81 -20.51 7.94 3.14
N LYS A 82 -20.70 6.69 2.72
CA LYS A 82 -20.88 5.55 3.64
C LYS A 82 -19.64 5.30 4.48
N THR A 83 -18.46 5.31 3.85
CA THR A 83 -17.18 5.08 4.51
C THR A 83 -16.86 6.22 5.50
N LYS A 84 -17.15 7.47 5.15
CA LYS A 84 -16.97 8.64 6.04
C LYS A 84 -17.79 8.49 7.32
N LYS A 85 -19.10 8.18 7.20
CA LYS A 85 -19.98 8.00 8.37
C LYS A 85 -19.48 6.87 9.27
N MET A 86 -19.03 5.77 8.69
CA MET A 86 -18.51 4.63 9.44
C MET A 86 -17.17 4.95 10.12
N THR A 87 -16.31 5.73 9.47
CA THR A 87 -15.03 6.17 10.06
C THR A 87 -15.27 7.11 11.25
N SER A 88 -16.20 8.03 11.16
CA SER A 88 -16.54 8.94 12.27
C SER A 88 -17.09 8.19 13.49
N PHE A 89 -17.95 7.19 13.26
CA PHE A 89 -18.49 6.34 14.33
C PHE A 89 -17.39 5.58 15.07
N LEU A 90 -16.46 4.96 14.33
CA LEU A 90 -15.41 4.15 14.93
C LEU A 90 -14.29 4.96 15.59
N ASN A 91 -14.06 6.20 15.16
CA ASN A 91 -13.11 7.08 15.82
C ASN A 91 -13.65 7.58 17.17
N SER A 92 -14.99 7.66 17.34
CA SER A 92 -15.60 7.98 18.63
C SER A 92 -15.44 6.83 19.65
N ASP A 93 -15.37 5.59 19.19
CA ASP A 93 -15.29 4.39 20.05
C ASP A 93 -13.86 3.81 20.17
N ALA A 94 -12.89 4.35 19.41
CA ALA A 94 -11.52 3.81 19.37
C ALA A 94 -10.79 3.85 20.72
N THR A 95 -11.20 4.72 21.63
CA THR A 95 -10.64 4.77 23.00
C THR A 95 -10.96 3.52 23.81
N ASN A 96 -12.05 2.83 23.51
CA ASN A 96 -12.49 1.66 24.27
C ASN A 96 -11.68 0.38 23.97
N TRP A 97 -10.92 0.37 22.85
CA TRP A 97 -10.10 -0.81 22.49
C TRP A 97 -8.95 -1.08 23.46
N PHE A 98 -8.32 -0.02 23.92
CA PHE A 98 -7.19 -0.14 24.84
C PHE A 98 -7.62 -0.36 26.28
N GLU A 99 -8.89 -0.06 26.59
CA GLU A 99 -9.49 -0.26 27.89
C GLU A 99 -10.17 -1.63 28.04
N ALA A 100 -10.42 -2.32 26.91
CA ALA A 100 -11.03 -3.64 26.92
C ALA A 100 -10.11 -4.64 27.61
N SER A 101 -10.63 -5.35 28.63
CA SER A 101 -9.89 -6.39 29.33
C SER A 101 -9.46 -7.48 28.35
N SER A 102 -8.22 -7.93 28.48
CA SER A 102 -7.65 -9.05 27.71
C SER A 102 -8.42 -10.37 27.89
N PHE A 103 -9.32 -10.43 28.88
CA PHE A 103 -10.18 -11.58 29.17
C PHE A 103 -11.56 -11.48 28.53
N ASP A 104 -11.89 -10.38 27.86
CA ASP A 104 -13.17 -10.26 27.20
C ASP A 104 -13.11 -10.92 25.81
N PHE A 105 -13.53 -12.16 25.74
CA PHE A 105 -13.57 -12.99 24.53
C PHE A 105 -14.53 -12.43 23.46
N LEU A 106 -15.54 -11.67 23.84
CA LEU A 106 -16.55 -11.15 22.91
C LEU A 106 -16.12 -9.84 22.23
N THR A 107 -15.26 -9.06 22.84
CA THR A 107 -14.80 -7.77 22.31
C THR A 107 -14.19 -7.88 20.91
N PRO A 108 -13.30 -8.85 20.57
CA PRO A 108 -12.76 -9.00 19.24
C PRO A 108 -13.82 -9.25 18.17
N PHE A 109 -14.90 -9.98 18.52
CA PHE A 109 -16.00 -10.25 17.58
C PHE A 109 -16.91 -9.05 17.40
N LEU A 110 -17.24 -8.35 18.49
CA LEU A 110 -18.14 -7.19 18.44
C LEU A 110 -17.48 -5.99 17.73
N VAL A 111 -16.18 -5.83 17.88
CA VAL A 111 -15.45 -4.72 17.32
C VAL A 111 -14.77 -5.07 16.01
N GLY A 112 -14.39 -6.33 15.80
CA GLY A 112 -13.79 -6.80 14.55
C GLY A 112 -14.72 -6.72 13.34
N SER A 113 -16.01 -7.01 13.53
CA SER A 113 -17.02 -6.95 12.48
C SER A 113 -17.12 -5.57 11.80
N PRO A 114 -17.25 -4.45 12.50
CA PRO A 114 -17.26 -3.12 11.89
C PRO A 114 -16.00 -2.77 11.08
N TYR A 115 -14.84 -3.35 11.40
CA TYR A 115 -13.61 -3.13 10.63
C TYR A 115 -13.60 -3.89 9.33
N SER A 116 -14.08 -5.15 9.31
CA SER A 116 -14.20 -5.93 8.08
C SER A 116 -15.15 -5.29 7.08
N ASP A 117 -16.25 -4.72 7.57
CA ASP A 117 -17.24 -4.03 6.74
C ASP A 117 -16.68 -2.77 6.07
N ARG A 118 -15.72 -2.07 6.72
CA ARG A 118 -15.02 -0.94 6.09
C ARG A 118 -14.24 -1.33 4.86
N PHE A 119 -13.49 -2.41 4.96
CA PHE A 119 -12.72 -2.90 3.82
C PHE A 119 -13.64 -3.36 2.70
N ALA A 120 -14.75 -4.02 3.02
CA ALA A 120 -15.74 -4.42 2.04
C ALA A 120 -16.35 -3.21 1.32
N LEU A 121 -16.78 -2.19 2.04
CA LEU A 121 -17.37 -0.97 1.47
C LEU A 121 -16.36 -0.18 0.63
N GLN A 122 -15.08 -0.21 1.01
CA GLN A 122 -14.03 0.43 0.23
C GLN A 122 -13.78 -0.33 -1.08
N CYS A 123 -13.82 -1.66 -1.05
CA CYS A 123 -13.70 -2.49 -2.25
C CYS A 123 -14.90 -2.30 -3.21
N GLU A 124 -16.11 -2.15 -2.70
CA GLU A 124 -17.30 -1.81 -3.53
C GLU A 124 -17.13 -0.47 -4.25
N GLY A 125 -16.49 0.50 -3.61
CA GLY A 125 -16.18 1.80 -4.21
C GLY A 125 -15.15 1.74 -5.33
N LEU A 126 -14.30 0.72 -5.34
CA LEU A 126 -13.28 0.48 -6.37
C LEU A 126 -13.84 -0.15 -7.65
N LEU A 127 -14.97 -0.85 -7.55
CA LEU A 127 -15.56 -1.63 -8.64
C LEU A 127 -16.63 -0.84 -9.44
N LYS A 128 -16.90 0.39 -9.06
CA LYS A 128 -17.82 1.33 -9.75
C LYS A 128 -17.06 2.37 -10.55
#